data_31a4993245b297650c89c3b659638800
#
_entry.id   31a4993245b297650c89c3b659638800
#
_cell.length_a   1.000
_cell.length_b   1.000
_cell.length_c   1.000
_cell.angle_alpha   90.00
_cell.angle_beta   90.00
_cell.angle_gamma   90.00
#
_symmetry.space_group_name_H-M   'P 1'
#
loop_
_entity.id
_entity.type
_entity.pdbx_description
1 polymer ?
#
loop_
_entity_poly.entity_id
_entity_poly.type
_entity_poly.pdbx_seq_one_letter_code
_entity_poly.pdbx_strand_id
1 'polypeptide(L)'
;MATIIYPSPVFGPVKSRRLGRSLGINLLPEDGKVCNFDCIYCECGFNADTLPKKKLPAREFVKSELNRRLKAMKEAGETLDALTFAGNGEPTSHPHFAEIAEDVKALRDTWFPEAKVCLLTNATHLTNDRVFEAVMKLDKACLK
;
A
#
# COMPACT_ATOMS: atom_id res chain seq x y z
N MET A 1 -3.57 -9.92 21.45
CA MET A 1 -4.12 -9.09 20.37
C MET A 1 -4.14 -9.91 19.08
N ALA A 2 -5.24 -9.89 18.36
CA ALA A 2 -5.34 -10.64 17.11
C ALA A 2 -4.41 -10.04 16.04
N THR A 3 -3.70 -10.90 15.32
CA THR A 3 -2.86 -10.48 14.20
C THR A 3 -3.73 -10.25 12.96
N ILE A 4 -3.54 -9.13 12.29
CA ILE A 4 -4.26 -8.79 11.07
C ILE A 4 -3.31 -8.92 9.87
N ILE A 5 -3.69 -9.77 8.90
CA ILE A 5 -2.99 -9.94 7.63
C ILE A 5 -3.94 -9.52 6.53
N TYR A 6 -3.52 -8.55 5.74
CA TYR A 6 -4.35 -7.96 4.69
C TYR A 6 -4.23 -8.69 3.36
N PRO A 7 -5.30 -8.69 2.54
CA PRO A 7 -5.21 -9.19 1.16
C PRO A 7 -4.20 -8.40 0.32
N SER A 8 -3.66 -9.03 -0.68
CA SER A 8 -2.74 -8.42 -1.64
C SER A 8 -3.32 -8.58 -3.05
N PRO A 9 -3.17 -7.60 -3.95
CA PRO A 9 -2.47 -6.32 -3.76
C PRO A 9 -3.37 -5.17 -3.29
N VAL A 10 -4.68 -5.35 -3.28
CA VAL A 10 -5.64 -4.28 -2.97
C VAL A 10 -6.63 -4.75 -1.90
N PHE A 11 -6.89 -3.90 -0.92
CA PHE A 11 -7.85 -4.20 0.13
C PHE A 11 -8.65 -2.95 0.55
N GLY A 12 -9.79 -3.16 1.19
CA GLY A 12 -10.68 -2.10 1.60
C GLY A 12 -11.80 -1.85 0.59
N PRO A 13 -12.36 -0.62 0.50
CA PRO A 13 -11.90 0.60 1.20
C PRO A 13 -12.07 0.54 2.72
N VAL A 14 -11.21 1.26 3.43
CA VAL A 14 -11.22 1.38 4.88
C VAL A 14 -11.42 2.85 5.24
N LYS A 15 -12.25 3.10 6.26
CA LYS A 15 -12.45 4.46 6.75
C LYS A 15 -11.33 4.81 7.73
N SER A 16 -10.55 5.83 7.39
CA SER A 16 -9.43 6.32 8.19
C SER A 16 -9.76 7.69 8.78
N ARG A 17 -9.33 7.92 10.03
CA ARG A 17 -9.51 9.23 10.68
C ARG A 17 -8.71 10.32 9.96
N ARG A 18 -7.51 9.99 9.46
CA ARG A 18 -6.62 10.95 8.80
C ARG A 18 -6.88 11.09 7.32
N LEU A 19 -7.22 10.00 6.65
CA LEU A 19 -7.22 9.90 5.21
C LEU A 19 -8.61 9.79 4.59
N GLY A 20 -9.65 9.68 5.43
CA GLY A 20 -11.00 9.46 4.96
C GLY A 20 -11.21 8.05 4.44
N ARG A 21 -11.95 7.91 3.35
CA ARG A 21 -12.18 6.60 2.72
C ARG A 21 -10.97 6.25 1.86
N SER A 22 -10.21 5.27 2.31
CA SER A 22 -8.92 4.89 1.71
C SER A 22 -8.95 3.48 1.15
N LEU A 23 -8.47 3.32 -0.07
CA LEU A 23 -8.19 2.01 -0.66
C LEU A 23 -6.76 1.63 -0.33
N GLY A 24 -6.57 0.48 0.31
CA GLY A 24 -5.25 -0.01 0.68
C GLY A 24 -4.55 -0.71 -0.46
N ILE A 25 -3.25 -0.45 -0.60
CA ILE A 25 -2.40 -1.11 -1.58
C ILE A 25 -1.33 -1.86 -0.81
N ASN A 26 -1.43 -3.19 -0.82
CA ASN A 26 -0.51 -4.08 -0.13
C ASN A 26 0.48 -4.68 -1.12
N LEU A 27 1.73 -4.21 -1.07
CA LEU A 27 2.80 -4.67 -1.98
C LEU A 27 3.53 -5.89 -1.42
N LEU A 28 3.01 -6.49 -0.36
CA LEU A 28 3.65 -7.58 0.38
C LEU A 28 2.80 -8.85 0.24
N PRO A 29 3.34 -10.04 0.61
CA PRO A 29 2.58 -11.27 0.48
C PRO A 29 1.29 -11.24 1.29
N GLU A 30 0.25 -11.91 0.79
CA GLU A 30 -1.06 -11.97 1.45
C GLU A 30 -1.11 -12.95 2.63
N ASP A 31 -0.06 -13.75 2.81
CA ASP A 31 -0.02 -14.80 3.83
C ASP A 31 0.97 -14.51 4.97
N GLY A 32 1.53 -13.32 5.04
CA GLY A 32 2.44 -12.99 6.13
C GLY A 32 3.03 -11.61 6.05
N LYS A 33 3.83 -11.29 7.05
CA LYS A 33 4.46 -9.97 7.21
C LYS A 33 5.85 -9.96 6.59
N VAL A 34 6.14 -8.91 5.80
CA VAL A 34 7.49 -8.59 5.33
C VAL A 34 7.84 -7.18 5.78
N CYS A 35 8.63 -7.09 6.83
CA CYS A 35 9.04 -5.80 7.39
C CYS A 35 10.40 -5.99 8.06
N ASN A 36 11.21 -4.95 8.08
CA ASN A 36 12.49 -4.95 8.77
C ASN A 36 12.39 -4.53 10.25
N PHE A 37 11.15 -4.27 10.74
CA PHE A 37 10.88 -3.94 12.14
C PHE A 37 9.84 -4.89 12.73
N ASP A 38 9.97 -5.14 14.03
CA ASP A 38 8.98 -5.85 14.83
C ASP A 38 8.40 -4.90 15.88
N CYS A 39 7.58 -3.96 15.42
CA CYS A 39 6.94 -2.99 16.30
C CYS A 39 5.91 -3.67 17.21
N ILE A 40 5.94 -3.39 18.50
CA ILE A 40 5.00 -4.00 19.47
C ILE A 40 3.55 -3.60 19.21
N TYR A 41 3.33 -2.47 18.54
CA TYR A 41 1.99 -1.95 18.18
C TYR A 41 1.55 -2.35 16.77
N CYS A 42 2.31 -3.21 16.07
CA CYS A 42 2.01 -3.59 14.69
C CYS A 42 0.82 -4.55 14.63
N GLU A 43 -0.22 -4.20 13.86
CA GLU A 43 -1.40 -5.02 13.66
C GLU A 43 -1.09 -6.36 12.98
N CYS A 44 0.00 -6.42 12.19
CA CYS A 44 0.42 -7.64 11.50
C CYS A 44 1.21 -8.61 12.38
N GLY A 45 1.46 -8.25 13.66
CA GLY A 45 2.23 -9.07 14.58
C GLY A 45 3.74 -9.02 14.32
N PHE A 46 4.46 -9.99 14.85
CA PHE A 46 5.91 -10.08 14.67
C PHE A 46 6.27 -10.86 13.41
N ASN A 47 7.40 -10.54 12.80
CA ASN A 47 7.89 -11.24 11.61
C ASN A 47 8.01 -12.76 11.83
N ALA A 48 8.46 -13.18 13.02
CA ALA A 48 8.62 -14.59 13.36
C ALA A 48 7.30 -15.36 13.41
N ASP A 49 6.19 -14.67 13.68
CA ASP A 49 4.87 -15.29 13.85
C ASP A 49 4.15 -15.52 12.50
N THR A 50 4.51 -14.75 11.47
CA THR A 50 3.81 -14.76 10.18
C THR A 50 4.79 -14.79 9.02
N LEU A 51 5.66 -15.82 8.96
CA LEU A 51 6.61 -15.96 7.86
C LEU A 51 5.86 -16.29 6.56
N PRO A 52 5.90 -15.42 5.54
CA PRO A 52 5.17 -15.64 4.32
C PRO A 52 5.81 -16.72 3.45
N LYS A 53 4.97 -17.53 2.81
CA LYS A 53 5.38 -18.54 1.83
C LYS A 53 5.15 -18.07 0.40
N LYS A 54 4.24 -17.12 0.20
CA LYS A 54 3.92 -16.56 -1.11
C LYS A 54 4.92 -15.46 -1.47
N LYS A 55 5.07 -15.23 -2.78
CA LYS A 55 5.95 -14.18 -3.29
C LYS A 55 5.27 -12.83 -3.21
N LEU A 56 6.08 -11.76 -3.31
CA LEU A 56 5.57 -10.40 -3.46
C LEU A 56 4.76 -10.29 -4.76
N PRO A 57 3.68 -9.49 -4.79
CA PRO A 57 2.91 -9.30 -6.02
C PRO A 57 3.76 -8.59 -7.08
N ALA A 58 3.65 -9.06 -8.32
CA ALA A 58 4.36 -8.44 -9.45
C ALA A 58 3.76 -7.07 -9.79
N ARG A 59 4.58 -6.16 -10.34
CA ARG A 59 4.15 -4.83 -10.74
C ARG A 59 2.91 -4.85 -11.63
N GLU A 60 2.90 -5.71 -12.67
CA GLU A 60 1.79 -5.81 -13.62
C GLU A 60 0.52 -6.30 -12.94
N PHE A 61 0.65 -7.22 -12.00
CA PHE A 61 -0.50 -7.74 -11.25
C PHE A 61 -1.10 -6.65 -10.36
N VAL A 62 -0.27 -5.88 -9.65
CA VAL A 62 -0.73 -4.76 -8.84
C VAL A 62 -1.46 -3.72 -9.70
N LYS A 63 -0.89 -3.36 -10.82
CA LYS A 63 -1.47 -2.38 -11.75
C LYS A 63 -2.82 -2.86 -12.28
N SER A 64 -2.90 -4.11 -12.74
CA SER A 64 -4.11 -4.71 -13.28
C SER A 64 -5.23 -4.76 -12.25
N GLU A 65 -4.94 -5.27 -11.04
CA GLU A 65 -5.92 -5.39 -9.97
C GLU A 65 -6.41 -4.03 -9.46
N LEU A 66 -5.50 -3.07 -9.33
CA LEU A 66 -5.86 -1.73 -8.93
C LEU A 66 -6.75 -1.05 -9.97
N ASN A 67 -6.41 -1.18 -11.25
CA ASN A 67 -7.22 -0.62 -12.33
C ASN A 67 -8.63 -1.21 -12.32
N ARG A 68 -8.75 -2.53 -12.19
CA ARG A 68 -10.03 -3.21 -12.12
C ARG A 68 -10.85 -2.71 -10.93
N ARG A 69 -10.23 -2.56 -9.78
CA ARG A 69 -10.91 -2.13 -8.57
C ARG A 69 -11.39 -0.68 -8.66
N LEU A 70 -10.53 0.22 -9.13
CA LEU A 70 -10.88 1.62 -9.29
C LEU A 70 -11.99 1.82 -10.32
N LYS A 71 -11.92 1.10 -11.43
CA LYS A 71 -12.96 1.12 -12.44
C LYS A 71 -14.31 0.68 -11.87
N ALA A 72 -14.35 -0.44 -11.15
CA ALA A 72 -15.56 -0.96 -10.52
C ALA A 72 -16.15 0.03 -9.51
N MET A 73 -15.31 0.66 -8.70
CA MET A 73 -15.75 1.67 -7.73
C MET A 73 -16.34 2.89 -8.43
N LYS A 74 -15.72 3.36 -9.51
CA LYS A 74 -16.21 4.51 -10.27
C LYS A 74 -17.57 4.20 -10.92
N GLU A 75 -17.70 3.02 -11.51
CA GLU A 75 -18.96 2.58 -12.14
C GLU A 75 -20.09 2.43 -11.12
N ALA A 76 -19.76 2.01 -9.89
CA ALA A 76 -20.72 1.89 -8.79
C ALA A 76 -21.09 3.24 -8.14
N GLY A 77 -20.46 4.32 -8.55
CA GLY A 77 -20.70 5.64 -7.95
C GLY A 77 -20.07 5.82 -6.57
N GLU A 78 -19.11 4.99 -6.20
CA GLU A 78 -18.41 5.10 -4.92
C GLU A 78 -17.45 6.27 -4.91
N THR A 79 -17.20 6.82 -3.71
CA THR A 79 -16.23 7.89 -3.51
C THR A 79 -14.92 7.32 -2.94
N LEU A 80 -13.84 8.05 -3.16
CA LEU A 80 -12.52 7.66 -2.65
C LEU A 80 -11.73 8.92 -2.30
N ASP A 81 -11.21 8.96 -1.08
CA ASP A 81 -10.42 10.09 -0.59
C ASP A 81 -8.92 9.85 -0.73
N ALA A 82 -8.48 8.60 -0.65
CA ALA A 82 -7.07 8.26 -0.70
C ALA A 82 -6.82 6.85 -1.23
N LEU A 83 -5.63 6.66 -1.78
CA LEU A 83 -5.03 5.34 -2.02
C LEU A 83 -3.77 5.28 -1.15
N THR A 84 -3.68 4.28 -0.28
CA THR A 84 -2.62 4.24 0.72
C THR A 84 -1.78 2.97 0.60
N PHE A 85 -0.49 3.14 0.39
CA PHE A 85 0.46 2.03 0.48
C PHE A 85 0.59 1.63 1.96
N ALA A 86 0.08 0.47 2.27
CA ALA A 86 0.07 -0.09 3.62
C ALA A 86 -0.06 -1.61 3.52
N GLY A 87 -0.27 -2.29 4.64
CA GLY A 87 -0.57 -3.72 4.63
C GLY A 87 0.38 -4.53 5.49
N ASN A 88 0.88 -5.64 4.97
CA ASN A 88 1.58 -6.66 5.76
C ASN A 88 3.08 -6.38 5.92
N GLY A 89 3.44 -5.18 6.38
CA GLY A 89 4.81 -4.81 6.66
C GLY A 89 5.21 -3.45 6.08
N GLU A 90 6.40 -3.38 5.53
CA GLU A 90 6.96 -2.13 5.00
C GLU A 90 6.82 -2.07 3.47
N PRO A 91 5.95 -1.18 2.92
CA PRO A 91 5.70 -1.11 1.47
C PRO A 91 6.94 -0.83 0.63
N THR A 92 7.88 -0.02 1.13
CA THR A 92 9.10 0.33 0.39
C THR A 92 10.08 -0.85 0.26
N SER A 93 9.80 -1.97 0.93
CA SER A 93 10.59 -3.20 0.76
C SER A 93 10.38 -3.87 -0.60
N HIS A 94 9.30 -3.52 -1.33
CA HIS A 94 9.07 -4.08 -2.65
C HIS A 94 10.15 -3.57 -3.63
N PRO A 95 10.80 -4.45 -4.40
CA PRO A 95 11.90 -4.05 -5.30
C PRO A 95 11.47 -3.08 -6.42
N HIS A 96 10.20 -3.06 -6.77
CA HIS A 96 9.64 -2.18 -7.79
C HIS A 96 8.72 -1.09 -7.21
N PHE A 97 8.94 -0.70 -5.96
CA PHE A 97 8.11 0.30 -5.29
C PHE A 97 8.00 1.60 -6.09
N ALA A 98 9.12 2.10 -6.62
CA ALA A 98 9.12 3.37 -7.36
C ALA A 98 8.24 3.31 -8.61
N GLU A 99 8.36 2.23 -9.37
CA GLU A 99 7.57 2.02 -10.60
C GLU A 99 6.09 1.82 -10.27
N ILE A 100 5.80 1.07 -9.22
CA ILE A 100 4.41 0.84 -8.77
C ILE A 100 3.79 2.16 -8.29
N ALA A 101 4.55 2.99 -7.59
CA ALA A 101 4.07 4.30 -7.15
C ALA A 101 3.66 5.17 -8.33
N GLU A 102 4.42 5.15 -9.42
CA GLU A 102 4.06 5.88 -10.64
C GLU A 102 2.80 5.31 -11.28
N ASP A 103 2.66 3.99 -11.35
CA ASP A 103 1.46 3.33 -11.87
C ASP A 103 0.23 3.72 -11.06
N VAL A 104 0.34 3.73 -9.73
CA VAL A 104 -0.76 4.10 -8.83
C VAL A 104 -1.19 5.56 -9.06
N LYS A 105 -0.24 6.46 -9.20
CA LYS A 105 -0.54 7.88 -9.46
C LYS A 105 -1.26 8.06 -10.79
N ALA A 106 -0.82 7.35 -11.84
CA ALA A 106 -1.46 7.42 -13.15
C ALA A 106 -2.90 6.89 -13.11
N LEU A 107 -3.13 5.79 -12.42
CA LEU A 107 -4.48 5.22 -12.26
C LEU A 107 -5.37 6.12 -11.40
N ARG A 108 -4.83 6.73 -10.34
CA ARG A 108 -5.54 7.73 -9.54
C ARG A 108 -6.02 8.88 -10.41
N ASP A 109 -5.13 9.42 -11.24
CA ASP A 109 -5.45 10.54 -12.12
C ASP A 109 -6.54 10.18 -13.14
N THR A 110 -6.59 8.90 -13.55
CA THR A 110 -7.60 8.41 -14.50
C THR A 110 -8.97 8.25 -13.87
N TRP A 111 -9.07 7.69 -12.67
CA TRP A 111 -10.34 7.29 -12.07
C TRP A 111 -10.82 8.19 -10.93
N PHE A 112 -9.91 8.65 -10.08
CA PHE A 112 -10.23 9.46 -8.90
C PHE A 112 -9.19 10.58 -8.74
N PRO A 113 -9.21 11.60 -9.63
CA PRO A 113 -8.15 12.63 -9.66
C PRO A 113 -8.05 13.46 -8.38
N GLU A 114 -9.09 13.49 -7.57
CA GLU A 114 -9.10 14.24 -6.30
C GLU A 114 -8.60 13.41 -5.12
N ALA A 115 -8.44 12.09 -5.29
CA ALA A 115 -7.91 11.24 -4.23
C ALA A 115 -6.41 11.48 -4.05
N LYS A 116 -5.93 11.33 -2.82
CA LYS A 116 -4.49 11.46 -2.50
C LYS A 116 -3.82 10.11 -2.52
N VAL A 117 -2.58 10.05 -3.00
CA VAL A 117 -1.75 8.86 -2.89
C VAL A 117 -0.87 9.01 -1.67
N CYS A 118 -1.01 8.10 -0.71
CA CYS A 118 -0.39 8.17 0.60
C CYS A 118 0.46 6.94 0.87
N LEU A 119 1.42 7.08 1.78
CA LEU A 119 2.32 6.01 2.19
C LEU A 119 2.41 5.96 3.70
N LEU A 120 2.29 4.75 4.27
CA LEU A 120 2.64 4.48 5.67
C LEU A 120 3.96 3.72 5.67
N THR A 121 5.02 4.31 6.22
CA THR A 121 6.36 3.75 6.16
C THR A 121 7.11 3.89 7.48
N ASN A 122 8.03 2.96 7.75
CA ASN A 122 8.97 3.07 8.86
C ASN A 122 10.25 3.85 8.48
N ALA A 123 10.32 4.36 7.25
CA ALA A 123 11.38 5.22 6.74
C ALA A 123 12.76 4.56 6.58
N THR A 124 12.92 3.27 6.84
CA THR A 124 14.25 2.62 6.78
C THR A 124 14.86 2.58 5.38
N HIS A 125 14.03 2.61 4.33
CA HIS A 125 14.49 2.58 2.94
C HIS A 125 14.64 3.96 2.31
N LEU A 126 14.43 5.06 3.05
CA LEU A 126 14.56 6.41 2.52
C LEU A 126 15.99 6.81 2.19
N THR A 127 16.98 6.03 2.63
CA THR A 127 18.38 6.20 2.22
C THR A 127 18.63 5.75 0.77
N ASN A 128 17.73 4.99 0.18
CA ASN A 128 17.78 4.62 -1.23
C ASN A 128 17.21 5.77 -2.06
N ASP A 129 17.99 6.29 -3.01
CA ASP A 129 17.61 7.47 -3.79
C ASP A 129 16.34 7.26 -4.61
N ARG A 130 16.14 6.08 -5.21
CA ARG A 130 14.94 5.78 -6.00
C ARG A 130 13.68 5.76 -5.11
N VAL A 131 13.79 5.18 -3.94
CA VAL A 131 12.69 5.14 -2.96
C VAL A 131 12.38 6.56 -2.47
N PHE A 132 13.41 7.31 -2.10
CA PHE A 132 13.25 8.69 -1.63
C PHE A 132 12.54 9.56 -2.68
N GLU A 133 12.99 9.51 -3.92
CA GLU A 133 12.37 10.27 -5.01
C GLU A 133 10.91 9.88 -5.24
N ALA A 134 10.61 8.58 -5.19
CA ALA A 134 9.25 8.09 -5.34
C ALA A 134 8.35 8.60 -4.20
N VAL A 135 8.84 8.56 -2.97
CA VAL A 135 8.10 9.03 -1.79
C VAL A 135 7.83 10.53 -1.88
N MET A 136 8.81 11.30 -2.35
CA MET A 136 8.66 12.77 -2.48
C MET A 136 7.62 13.17 -3.54
N LYS A 137 7.29 12.28 -4.47
CA LYS A 137 6.26 12.52 -5.48
C LYS A 137 4.86 12.16 -5.00
N LEU A 138 4.72 11.54 -3.85
CA LEU A 138 3.43 11.19 -3.27
C LEU A 138 2.80 12.41 -2.59
N ASP A 139 1.47 12.38 -2.46
CA ASP A 139 0.75 13.50 -1.84
C ASP A 139 0.97 13.55 -0.32
N LYS A 140 1.15 12.41 0.32
CA LYS A 140 1.37 12.33 1.75
C LYS A 140 2.17 11.09 2.13
N ALA A 141 3.15 11.25 3.00
CA ALA A 141 3.88 10.14 3.60
C ALA A 141 3.79 10.27 5.13
N CYS A 142 3.33 9.20 5.78
CA CYS A 142 3.21 9.15 7.23
C CYS A 142 4.27 8.20 7.77
N LEU A 143 5.13 8.70 8.64
CA LEU A 143 6.13 7.90 9.33
C LEU A 143 5.45 7.19 10.51
N LYS A 144 5.79 5.95 10.66
CA LYS A 144 5.32 5.15 11.79
C LYS A 144 6.18 5.36 13.02
#